data_13105f12dbb223c891a59722ecc3baa6
#
_entry.id   13105f12dbb223c891a59722ecc3baa6
#
_cell.length_a   1.000
_cell.length_b   1.000
_cell.length_c   1.000
_cell.angle_alpha   90.00
_cell.angle_beta   90.00
_cell.angle_gamma   90.00
#
_symmetry.space_group_name_H-M   'P 1'
#
loop_
_entity.id
_entity.type
_entity.pdbx_description
1 polymer ?
#
loop_
_entity_poly.entity_id
_entity_poly.type
_entity_poly.pdbx_seq_one_letter_code
_entity_poly.pdbx_strand_id
1 'polypeptide(L)'
;IGPREVDRLWSRHLLNSVAMANLIAPSATLLDVGSGAGLPGIPLAILRPDLKVTLLEPLLRRANFLTEAVDELGLQDTVTVVRGRAEEHRQTYHVVTGRAVAALPKLLGWCLPLVAPKGQLLALKGESAERELLEVHGILIGRRMTGEVVSVSAHPLAEPTWVVRIR
;
A
#
# COMPACT_ATOMS: atom_id res chain seq x y z
N ILE A 1 -14.86 -3.36 0.08
CA ILE A 1 -15.09 -4.81 0.27
C ILE A 1 -16.56 -5.04 0.00
N GLY A 2 -16.88 -5.93 -0.95
CA GLY A 2 -18.27 -6.26 -1.29
C GLY A 2 -18.85 -7.33 -0.35
N PRO A 3 -20.19 -7.49 -0.33
CA PRO A 3 -20.85 -8.45 0.57
C PRO A 3 -20.38 -9.91 0.41
N ARG A 4 -19.90 -10.29 -0.78
CA ARG A 4 -19.38 -11.63 -1.10
C ARG A 4 -17.97 -11.91 -0.57
N GLU A 5 -17.29 -10.89 -0.06
CA GLU A 5 -15.90 -10.97 0.41
C GLU A 5 -15.81 -11.08 1.94
N VAL A 6 -16.94 -11.05 2.66
CA VAL A 6 -16.99 -11.06 4.14
C VAL A 6 -16.35 -12.34 4.70
N ASP A 7 -16.65 -13.50 4.11
CA ASP A 7 -16.11 -14.79 4.56
C ASP A 7 -14.59 -14.92 4.34
N ARG A 8 -14.03 -14.09 3.45
CA ARG A 8 -12.60 -14.05 3.12
C ARG A 8 -11.90 -12.83 3.69
N LEU A 9 -12.57 -12.07 4.56
CA LEU A 9 -12.04 -10.83 5.12
C LEU A 9 -10.68 -11.04 5.77
N TRP A 10 -10.55 -12.07 6.59
CA TRP A 10 -9.31 -12.37 7.30
C TRP A 10 -8.19 -12.82 6.34
N SER A 11 -8.43 -13.87 5.58
CA SER A 11 -7.38 -14.48 4.75
C SER A 11 -6.98 -13.58 3.57
N ARG A 12 -7.97 -13.06 2.83
CA ARG A 12 -7.72 -12.36 1.56
C ARG A 12 -7.49 -10.86 1.72
N HIS A 13 -8.01 -10.26 2.78
CA HIS A 13 -7.90 -8.81 2.95
C HIS A 13 -6.95 -8.41 4.08
N LEU A 14 -7.15 -8.90 5.30
CA LEU A 14 -6.32 -8.49 6.42
C LEU A 14 -4.94 -9.14 6.38
N LEU A 15 -4.83 -10.47 6.26
CA LEU A 15 -3.53 -11.16 6.23
C LEU A 15 -2.69 -10.74 5.01
N ASN A 16 -3.30 -10.63 3.82
CA ASN A 16 -2.58 -10.14 2.65
C ASN A 16 -2.09 -8.69 2.81
N SER A 17 -2.84 -7.85 3.52
CA SER A 17 -2.42 -6.46 3.79
C SER A 17 -1.15 -6.39 4.62
N VAL A 18 -0.99 -7.27 5.61
CA VAL A 18 0.18 -7.28 6.49
C VAL A 18 1.34 -8.15 5.99
N ALA A 19 1.12 -8.96 4.95
CA ALA A 19 2.13 -9.86 4.40
C ALA A 19 3.42 -9.14 3.98
N MET A 20 3.33 -7.86 3.57
CA MET A 20 4.51 -7.07 3.19
C MET A 20 5.24 -6.40 4.36
N ALA A 21 4.79 -6.56 5.60
CA ALA A 21 5.34 -5.85 6.76
C ALA A 21 6.86 -6.02 6.92
N ASN A 22 7.39 -7.21 6.58
CA ASN A 22 8.82 -7.52 6.66
C ASN A 22 9.66 -6.84 5.55
N LEU A 23 9.03 -6.28 4.52
CA LEU A 23 9.71 -5.49 3.48
C LEU A 23 9.89 -4.03 3.88
N ILE A 24 9.31 -3.62 5.02
CA ILE A 24 9.28 -2.23 5.49
C ILE A 24 10.30 -2.05 6.62
N ALA A 25 11.24 -1.13 6.43
CA ALA A 25 12.26 -0.81 7.43
C ALA A 25 11.61 -0.30 8.74
N PRO A 26 12.28 -0.47 9.89
CA PRO A 26 11.80 0.09 11.15
C PRO A 26 11.63 1.61 11.07
N SER A 27 10.60 2.11 11.76
CA SER A 27 10.28 3.55 11.88
C SER A 27 10.12 4.29 10.55
N ALA A 28 9.77 3.57 9.49
CA ALA A 28 9.55 4.15 8.18
C ALA A 28 8.26 5.00 8.14
N THR A 29 8.26 6.03 7.28
CA THR A 29 7.03 6.70 6.85
C THR A 29 6.41 5.93 5.70
N LEU A 30 5.11 5.67 5.76
CA LEU A 30 4.36 4.93 4.76
C LEU A 30 3.17 5.74 4.25
N LEU A 31 3.00 5.78 2.94
CA LEU A 31 1.81 6.31 2.29
C LEU A 31 1.00 5.17 1.66
N ASP A 32 -0.26 5.06 2.02
CA ASP A 32 -1.23 4.18 1.38
C ASP A 32 -2.10 5.00 0.40
N VAL A 33 -1.88 4.80 -0.90
CA VAL A 33 -2.54 5.57 -1.97
C VAL A 33 -3.86 4.92 -2.35
N GLY A 34 -4.95 5.69 -2.25
CA GLY A 34 -6.29 5.21 -2.50
C GLY A 34 -6.73 4.21 -1.44
N SER A 35 -6.54 4.57 -0.16
CA SER A 35 -6.70 3.69 0.99
C SER A 35 -8.07 3.01 1.10
N GLY A 36 -9.13 3.61 0.56
CA GLY A 36 -10.47 3.03 0.46
C GLY A 36 -11.06 2.63 1.82
N ALA A 37 -11.03 1.34 2.13
CA ALA A 37 -11.44 0.79 3.43
C ALA A 37 -10.27 0.69 4.43
N GLY A 38 -9.17 1.41 4.20
CA GLY A 38 -7.98 1.39 5.06
C GLY A 38 -7.00 0.25 4.80
N LEU A 39 -7.06 -0.38 3.61
CA LEU A 39 -6.26 -1.55 3.29
C LEU A 39 -5.23 -1.23 2.18
N PRO A 40 -3.94 -1.42 2.44
CA PRO A 40 -3.32 -2.15 3.56
C PRO A 40 -2.93 -1.29 4.77
N GLY A 41 -3.13 0.04 4.74
CA GLY A 41 -2.55 0.98 5.70
C GLY A 41 -2.93 0.72 7.16
N ILE A 42 -4.21 0.53 7.49
CA ILE A 42 -4.66 0.30 8.87
C ILE A 42 -4.12 -1.01 9.46
N PRO A 43 -4.24 -2.18 8.80
CA PRO A 43 -3.62 -3.40 9.32
C PRO A 43 -2.10 -3.30 9.51
N LEU A 44 -1.40 -2.60 8.63
CA LEU A 44 0.04 -2.36 8.79
C LEU A 44 0.34 -1.48 10.01
N ALA A 45 -0.44 -0.42 10.24
CA ALA A 45 -0.27 0.44 11.42
C ALA A 45 -0.51 -0.32 12.73
N ILE A 46 -1.50 -1.23 12.77
CA ILE A 46 -1.77 -2.07 13.94
C ILE A 46 -0.60 -3.04 14.20
N LEU A 47 -0.12 -3.73 13.15
CA LEU A 47 0.96 -4.71 13.30
C LEU A 47 2.32 -4.06 13.57
N ARG A 48 2.54 -2.85 13.04
CA ARG A 48 3.80 -2.11 13.08
C ARG A 48 3.59 -0.70 13.65
N PRO A 49 3.42 -0.59 14.98
CA PRO A 49 3.19 0.69 15.66
C PRO A 49 4.40 1.64 15.60
N ASP A 50 5.55 1.15 15.14
CA ASP A 50 6.72 1.94 14.84
C ASP A 50 6.62 2.78 13.55
N LEU A 51 5.67 2.46 12.67
CA LEU A 51 5.48 3.18 11.41
C LEU A 51 4.68 4.49 11.62
N LYS A 52 4.96 5.47 10.76
CA LYS A 52 4.08 6.63 10.59
C LYS A 52 3.33 6.48 9.26
N VAL A 53 2.04 6.20 9.34
CA VAL A 53 1.20 5.86 8.19
C VAL A 53 0.33 7.05 7.78
N THR A 54 0.33 7.37 6.49
CA THR A 54 -0.61 8.32 5.90
C THR A 54 -1.57 7.57 4.98
N LEU A 55 -2.86 7.73 5.22
CA LEU A 55 -3.94 7.18 4.39
C LEU A 55 -4.42 8.28 3.44
N LEU A 56 -4.15 8.14 2.14
CA LEU A 56 -4.53 9.11 1.13
C LEU A 56 -5.76 8.63 0.35
N GLU A 57 -6.87 9.34 0.46
CA GLU A 57 -8.15 8.95 -0.16
C GLU A 57 -8.86 10.19 -0.74
N PRO A 58 -9.18 10.23 -2.05
CA PRO A 58 -9.82 11.38 -2.66
C PRO A 58 -11.31 11.55 -2.32
N LEU A 59 -12.03 10.45 -2.04
CA LEU A 59 -13.47 10.49 -1.84
C LEU A 59 -13.83 10.87 -0.40
N LEU A 60 -14.56 11.97 -0.22
CA LEU A 60 -14.94 12.50 1.10
C LEU A 60 -15.56 11.42 2.02
N ARG A 61 -16.51 10.65 1.51
CA ARG A 61 -17.18 9.62 2.32
C ARG A 61 -16.20 8.56 2.86
N ARG A 62 -15.21 8.17 2.05
CA ARG A 62 -14.19 7.20 2.46
C ARG A 62 -13.17 7.82 3.40
N ALA A 63 -12.76 9.07 3.15
CA ALA A 63 -11.87 9.78 4.05
C ALA A 63 -12.51 9.95 5.45
N ASN A 64 -13.79 10.29 5.53
CA ASN A 64 -14.52 10.34 6.81
C ASN A 64 -14.54 8.99 7.51
N PHE A 65 -14.87 7.91 6.79
CA PHE A 65 -14.82 6.55 7.33
C PHE A 65 -13.42 6.19 7.88
N LEU A 66 -12.35 6.55 7.16
CA LEU A 66 -10.98 6.31 7.62
C LEU A 66 -10.67 7.09 8.90
N THR A 67 -11.13 8.35 9.01
CA THR A 67 -10.96 9.15 10.22
C THR A 67 -11.67 8.50 11.41
N GLU A 68 -12.93 8.12 11.25
CA GLU A 68 -13.69 7.41 12.26
C GLU A 68 -13.02 6.09 12.69
N ALA A 69 -12.54 5.30 11.71
CA ALA A 69 -11.86 4.04 11.99
C ALA A 69 -10.52 4.24 12.74
N VAL A 70 -9.74 5.26 12.38
CA VAL A 70 -8.49 5.62 13.08
C VAL A 70 -8.78 6.02 14.52
N ASP A 71 -9.84 6.79 14.76
CA ASP A 71 -10.25 7.23 16.08
C ASP A 71 -10.74 6.05 16.94
N GLU A 72 -11.62 5.21 16.42
CA GLU A 72 -12.14 4.03 17.13
C GLU A 72 -11.05 2.99 17.45
N LEU A 73 -10.04 2.88 16.60
CA LEU A 73 -8.91 1.95 16.81
C LEU A 73 -7.79 2.55 17.67
N GLY A 74 -7.87 3.82 18.07
CA GLY A 74 -6.85 4.48 18.88
C GLY A 74 -5.51 4.65 18.15
N LEU A 75 -5.53 4.91 16.84
CA LEU A 75 -4.33 4.98 15.99
C LEU A 75 -3.87 6.42 15.67
N GLN A 76 -4.47 7.43 16.29
CA GLN A 76 -4.25 8.85 15.96
C GLN A 76 -2.79 9.30 16.07
N ASP A 77 -2.01 8.66 16.96
CA ASP A 77 -0.60 8.98 17.16
C ASP A 77 0.30 8.48 16.02
N THR A 78 -0.15 7.51 15.24
CA THR A 78 0.65 6.84 14.20
C THR A 78 0.05 6.90 12.81
N VAL A 79 -1.25 7.21 12.70
CA VAL A 79 -1.97 7.24 11.42
C VAL A 79 -2.57 8.62 11.17
N THR A 80 -2.29 9.17 10.00
CA THR A 80 -2.87 10.44 9.52
C THR A 80 -3.75 10.16 8.30
N VAL A 81 -4.97 10.67 8.28
CA VAL A 81 -5.85 10.62 7.11
C VAL A 81 -5.75 11.92 6.33
N VAL A 82 -5.48 11.80 5.03
CA VAL A 82 -5.39 12.94 4.11
C VAL A 82 -6.41 12.75 3.00
N ARG A 83 -7.35 13.69 2.88
CA ARG A 83 -8.25 13.73 1.73
C ARG A 83 -7.54 14.42 0.58
N GLY A 84 -7.27 13.70 -0.52
CA GLY A 84 -6.63 14.27 -1.69
C GLY A 84 -6.34 13.22 -2.76
N ARG A 85 -5.90 13.71 -3.92
CA ARG A 85 -5.43 12.88 -5.03
C ARG A 85 -3.91 12.72 -4.96
N ALA A 86 -3.40 11.58 -5.41
CA ALA A 86 -1.96 11.32 -5.42
C ALA A 86 -1.19 12.33 -6.30
N GLU A 87 -1.80 12.77 -7.40
CA GLU A 87 -1.19 13.74 -8.32
C GLU A 87 -1.03 15.14 -7.70
N GLU A 88 -1.82 15.44 -6.68
CA GLU A 88 -1.80 16.74 -5.97
C GLU A 88 -0.97 16.69 -4.68
N HIS A 89 -0.67 15.49 -4.21
CA HIS A 89 0.12 15.28 -2.99
C HIS A 89 1.61 15.59 -3.26
N ARG A 90 2.31 16.18 -2.29
CA ARG A 90 3.70 16.67 -2.47
C ARG A 90 4.71 16.08 -1.48
N GLN A 91 4.23 15.55 -0.36
CA GLN A 91 5.11 14.92 0.62
C GLN A 91 5.61 13.58 0.10
N THR A 92 6.87 13.23 0.40
CA THR A 92 7.48 11.96 0.03
C THR A 92 7.63 11.04 1.24
N TYR A 93 7.68 9.72 0.97
CA TYR A 93 7.65 8.67 2.00
C TYR A 93 8.70 7.60 1.72
N HIS A 94 9.20 6.95 2.77
CA HIS A 94 10.12 5.82 2.64
C HIS A 94 9.45 4.65 1.92
N VAL A 95 8.15 4.45 2.16
CA VAL A 95 7.35 3.43 1.48
C VAL A 95 6.07 4.06 0.94
N VAL A 96 5.81 3.83 -0.33
CA VAL A 96 4.51 4.12 -0.94
C VAL A 96 3.86 2.79 -1.29
N THR A 97 2.60 2.61 -0.95
CA THR A 97 1.84 1.40 -1.28
C THR A 97 0.49 1.73 -1.86
N GLY A 98 -0.14 0.77 -2.49
CA GLY A 98 -1.51 0.84 -2.98
C GLY A 98 -2.00 -0.55 -3.33
N ARG A 99 -3.29 -0.78 -3.11
CA ARG A 99 -3.95 -2.06 -3.38
C ARG A 99 -5.19 -1.84 -4.24
N ALA A 100 -5.31 -2.60 -5.33
CA ALA A 100 -6.48 -2.58 -6.22
C ALA A 100 -6.90 -1.19 -6.73
N VAL A 101 -5.96 -0.24 -6.81
CA VAL A 101 -6.22 1.14 -7.23
C VAL A 101 -6.20 1.27 -8.74
N ALA A 102 -5.20 0.67 -9.40
CA ALA A 102 -5.00 0.73 -10.85
C ALA A 102 -4.02 -0.36 -11.32
N ALA A 103 -3.95 -0.57 -12.64
CA ALA A 103 -2.87 -1.30 -13.28
C ALA A 103 -1.52 -0.63 -12.99
N LEU A 104 -0.44 -1.41 -12.96
CA LEU A 104 0.88 -0.94 -12.51
C LEU A 104 1.40 0.28 -13.29
N PRO A 105 1.26 0.40 -14.63
CA PRO A 105 1.73 1.57 -15.36
C PRO A 105 1.14 2.88 -14.84
N LYS A 106 -0.17 2.87 -14.56
CA LYS A 106 -0.87 4.05 -14.03
C LYS A 106 -0.49 4.31 -12.56
N LEU A 107 -0.37 3.25 -11.76
CA LEU A 107 0.04 3.34 -10.37
C LEU A 107 1.45 3.95 -10.23
N LEU A 108 2.38 3.61 -11.12
CA LEU A 108 3.71 4.21 -11.15
C LEU A 108 3.67 5.73 -11.35
N GLY A 109 2.82 6.20 -12.26
CA GLY A 109 2.65 7.64 -12.51
C GLY A 109 2.24 8.42 -11.26
N TRP A 110 1.40 7.80 -10.43
CA TRP A 110 0.92 8.42 -9.19
C TRP A 110 1.87 8.27 -8.01
N CYS A 111 2.48 7.10 -7.87
CA CYS A 111 3.21 6.73 -6.66
C CYS A 111 4.70 7.07 -6.70
N LEU A 112 5.37 6.93 -7.85
CA LEU A 112 6.82 7.17 -7.91
C LEU A 112 7.24 8.60 -7.50
N PRO A 113 6.49 9.67 -7.85
CA PRO A 113 6.82 11.02 -7.36
C PRO A 113 6.76 11.18 -5.85
N LEU A 114 6.05 10.26 -5.15
CA LEU A 114 5.84 10.28 -3.71
C LEU A 114 6.83 9.38 -2.95
N VAL A 115 7.68 8.65 -3.66
CA VAL A 115 8.75 7.84 -3.06
C VAL A 115 9.94 8.73 -2.73
N ALA A 116 10.34 8.74 -1.47
CA ALA A 116 11.52 9.47 -1.01
C ALA A 116 12.82 8.89 -1.60
N PRO A 117 13.93 9.65 -1.66
CA PRO A 117 15.23 9.11 -2.02
C PRO A 117 15.57 7.85 -1.19
N LYS A 118 15.98 6.78 -1.85
CA LYS A 118 16.23 5.44 -1.26
C LYS A 118 14.97 4.76 -0.68
N GLY A 119 13.78 5.31 -0.94
CA GLY A 119 12.52 4.68 -0.63
C GLY A 119 12.12 3.61 -1.64
N GLN A 120 10.93 3.07 -1.49
CA GLN A 120 10.40 2.02 -2.35
C GLN A 120 8.89 2.14 -2.56
N LEU A 121 8.43 1.66 -3.72
CA LEU A 121 7.03 1.36 -3.96
C LEU A 121 6.78 -0.13 -3.70
N LEU A 122 5.77 -0.46 -2.90
CA LEU A 122 5.29 -1.81 -2.65
C LEU A 122 3.84 -1.93 -3.14
N ALA A 123 3.62 -2.49 -4.31
CA ALA A 123 2.29 -2.66 -4.89
C ALA A 123 1.78 -4.10 -4.68
N LEU A 124 0.69 -4.26 -3.94
CA LEU A 124 0.00 -5.55 -3.79
C LEU A 124 -0.74 -5.91 -5.09
N LYS A 125 -0.37 -7.02 -5.75
CA LYS A 125 -0.85 -7.38 -7.10
C LYS A 125 -1.36 -8.80 -7.19
N GLY A 126 -1.27 -9.73 -6.54
CA GLY A 126 -1.70 -11.12 -6.79
C GLY A 126 -1.02 -11.72 -8.04
N GLU A 127 -1.67 -12.66 -8.69
CA GLU A 127 -1.10 -13.48 -9.79
C GLU A 127 -0.66 -12.69 -11.03
N SER A 128 -1.16 -11.47 -11.22
CA SER A 128 -0.78 -10.63 -12.35
C SER A 128 0.56 -9.89 -12.18
N ALA A 129 1.21 -10.02 -11.02
CA ALA A 129 2.38 -9.24 -10.62
C ALA A 129 3.53 -9.29 -11.65
N GLU A 130 3.90 -10.48 -12.12
CA GLU A 130 4.99 -10.66 -13.08
C GLU A 130 4.67 -10.03 -14.43
N ARG A 131 3.45 -10.27 -14.94
CA ARG A 131 3.01 -9.69 -16.20
C ARG A 131 3.01 -8.17 -16.15
N GLU A 132 2.43 -7.60 -15.08
CA GLU A 132 2.38 -6.14 -14.92
C GLU A 132 3.77 -5.53 -14.75
N LEU A 133 4.70 -6.24 -14.09
CA LEU A 133 6.09 -5.78 -13.98
C LEU A 133 6.79 -5.75 -15.35
N LEU A 134 6.56 -6.75 -16.19
CA LEU A 134 7.09 -6.77 -17.56
C LEU A 134 6.58 -5.60 -18.40
N GLU A 135 5.31 -5.24 -18.27
CA GLU A 135 4.70 -4.10 -18.97
C GLU A 135 5.38 -2.76 -18.65
N VAL A 136 5.94 -2.62 -17.45
CA VAL A 136 6.60 -1.37 -17.01
C VAL A 136 8.13 -1.40 -17.09
N HIS A 137 8.72 -2.51 -17.51
CA HIS A 137 10.17 -2.70 -17.53
C HIS A 137 10.91 -1.56 -18.25
N GLY A 138 10.44 -1.13 -19.43
CA GLY A 138 11.00 0.00 -20.18
C GLY A 138 10.93 1.33 -19.41
N ILE A 139 9.85 1.55 -18.66
CA ILE A 139 9.68 2.76 -17.84
C ILE A 139 10.70 2.77 -16.69
N LEU A 140 10.92 1.62 -16.05
CA LEU A 140 11.87 1.49 -14.95
C LEU A 140 13.31 1.71 -15.42
N ILE A 141 13.71 1.11 -16.53
CA ILE A 141 15.04 1.33 -17.12
C ILE A 141 15.27 2.82 -17.42
N GLY A 142 14.31 3.48 -18.06
CA GLY A 142 14.38 4.91 -18.36
C GLY A 142 14.52 5.80 -17.13
N ARG A 143 14.06 5.32 -15.98
CA ARG A 143 14.17 6.02 -14.69
C ARG A 143 15.33 5.54 -13.80
N ARG A 144 16.14 4.61 -14.28
CA ARG A 144 17.23 3.96 -13.52
C ARG A 144 16.74 3.30 -12.23
N MET A 145 15.55 2.70 -12.29
CA MET A 145 14.91 1.98 -11.19
C MET A 145 14.92 0.48 -11.46
N THR A 146 14.89 -0.30 -10.40
CA THR A 146 14.75 -1.76 -10.45
C THR A 146 13.38 -2.18 -9.95
N GLY A 147 12.86 -3.25 -10.54
CA GLY A 147 11.59 -3.86 -10.10
C GLY A 147 11.76 -5.36 -9.93
N GLU A 148 11.10 -5.91 -8.93
CA GLU A 148 11.06 -7.35 -8.67
C GLU A 148 9.68 -7.76 -8.14
N VAL A 149 9.32 -9.01 -8.35
CA VAL A 149 8.14 -9.62 -7.71
C VAL A 149 8.60 -10.41 -6.50
N VAL A 150 8.04 -10.09 -5.35
CA VAL A 150 8.34 -10.75 -4.08
C VAL A 150 7.11 -11.50 -3.61
N SER A 151 7.25 -12.82 -3.40
CA SER A 151 6.22 -13.62 -2.73
C SER A 151 6.31 -13.37 -1.22
N VAL A 152 5.20 -12.99 -0.61
CA VAL A 152 5.12 -12.67 0.83
C VAL A 152 3.93 -13.38 1.45
N SER A 153 4.05 -13.74 2.72
CA SER A 153 2.97 -14.30 3.52
C SER A 153 2.98 -13.72 4.93
N ALA A 154 1.81 -13.48 5.50
CA ALA A 154 1.67 -13.02 6.88
C ALA A 154 1.96 -14.14 7.90
N HIS A 155 1.80 -15.39 7.52
CA HIS A 155 2.01 -16.57 8.37
C HIS A 155 2.34 -17.78 7.50
N PRO A 156 3.17 -18.75 7.98
CA PRO A 156 3.52 -19.94 7.19
C PRO A 156 2.32 -20.76 6.67
N LEU A 157 1.18 -20.69 7.35
CA LEU A 157 -0.05 -21.39 6.96
C LEU A 157 -1.01 -20.51 6.15
N ALA A 158 -0.69 -19.23 5.91
CA ALA A 158 -1.49 -18.35 5.07
C ALA A 158 -1.07 -18.47 3.60
N GLU A 159 -2.04 -18.35 2.71
CA GLU A 159 -1.75 -18.29 1.27
C GLU A 159 -0.80 -17.12 0.98
N PRO A 160 0.24 -17.33 0.17
CA PRO A 160 1.13 -16.25 -0.22
C PRO A 160 0.41 -15.25 -1.12
N THR A 161 0.87 -14.01 -1.08
CA THR A 161 0.49 -12.97 -2.05
C THR A 161 1.74 -12.39 -2.70
N TRP A 162 1.58 -11.63 -3.77
CA TRP A 162 2.69 -11.06 -4.51
C TRP A 162 2.70 -9.55 -4.40
N VAL A 163 3.90 -9.04 -4.15
CA VAL A 163 4.19 -7.61 -4.10
C VAL A 163 5.15 -7.28 -5.23
N VAL A 164 4.80 -6.32 -6.06
CA VAL A 164 5.77 -5.68 -6.95
C VAL A 164 6.51 -4.63 -6.15
N ARG A 165 7.82 -4.83 -5.98
CA ARG A 165 8.72 -3.91 -5.30
C ARG A 165 9.55 -3.14 -6.32
N ILE A 166 9.53 -1.81 -6.24
CA ILE A 166 10.30 -0.92 -7.12
C ILE A 166 11.17 0.02 -6.28
N ARG A 167 12.43 0.09 -6.67
CA ARG A 167 13.49 0.86 -5.98
C ARG A 167 14.34 1.64 -6.96
#